data_1504ad856d05c053e3810601e2a47b6b
#
_entry.id   1504ad856d05c053e3810601e2a47b6b
#
_cell.length_a   1.000
_cell.length_b   1.000
_cell.length_c   1.000
_cell.angle_alpha   90.00
_cell.angle_beta   90.00
_cell.angle_gamma   90.00
#
_symmetry.space_group_name_H-M   'P 1'
#
loop_
_entity.id
_entity.type
_entity.pdbx_description
1 polymer ?
#
loop_
_entity_poly.entity_id
_entity_poly.type
_entity_poly.pdbx_seq_one_letter_code
_entity_poly.pdbx_strand_id
1 'polypeptide(L)'
;MQVSDLGHGIVVAALPRVQLIVGGHVGHMSLQRMDNVGIVVEDLPATIAFFRELGLELEGQATVEGDWAGRVTGLGDQRVEIAMMRTPDGHSRLELSRFLTPPVVADHRNAPVNALGYLRVMFAVDDIDDTLARLRKHGAQLVGEVVQNEDVYRLCYIRGPEGLLIGLAEQIG
;
A
#
# COMPACT_ATOMS: atom_id res chain seq x y z
N MET A 1 23.89 -34.97 -12.17
CA MET A 1 22.58 -34.32 -12.20
C MET A 1 22.70 -33.08 -11.33
N GLN A 2 23.00 -31.93 -11.99
CA GLN A 2 23.31 -30.65 -11.32
C GLN A 2 22.01 -29.95 -11.01
N VAL A 3 21.85 -29.57 -9.75
CA VAL A 3 20.77 -28.66 -9.31
C VAL A 3 21.28 -27.26 -9.53
N SER A 4 20.70 -26.57 -10.48
CA SER A 4 21.00 -25.19 -10.80
C SER A 4 20.45 -24.26 -9.73
N ASP A 5 21.37 -23.48 -9.19
CA ASP A 5 21.20 -22.34 -8.29
C ASP A 5 20.25 -21.29 -8.91
N LEU A 6 19.04 -21.16 -8.37
CA LEU A 6 18.14 -20.07 -8.72
C LEU A 6 18.42 -18.91 -7.77
N GLY A 7 19.27 -18.01 -8.23
CA GLY A 7 19.57 -16.77 -7.56
C GLY A 7 18.28 -15.96 -7.25
N HIS A 8 18.04 -15.72 -5.98
CA HIS A 8 16.96 -14.85 -5.49
C HIS A 8 17.31 -13.38 -5.75
N GLY A 9 17.17 -12.95 -7.00
CA GLY A 9 17.14 -11.55 -7.32
C GLY A 9 15.75 -10.99 -7.03
N ILE A 10 15.66 -10.00 -6.15
CA ILE A 10 14.49 -9.12 -6.07
C ILE A 10 14.33 -8.52 -7.46
N VAL A 11 13.33 -8.97 -8.20
CA VAL A 11 12.97 -8.39 -9.49
C VAL A 11 12.32 -7.04 -9.18
N VAL A 12 13.14 -6.00 -9.10
CA VAL A 12 12.66 -4.65 -9.37
C VAL A 12 12.23 -4.68 -10.83
N ALA A 13 10.94 -4.89 -11.06
CA ALA A 13 10.41 -4.99 -12.41
C ALA A 13 10.76 -3.71 -13.17
N ALA A 14 11.71 -3.82 -14.09
CA ALA A 14 12.01 -2.76 -15.04
C ALA A 14 10.81 -2.63 -15.98
N LEU A 15 9.91 -1.69 -15.68
CA LEU A 15 8.84 -1.33 -16.58
C LEU A 15 9.40 -0.60 -17.82
N PRO A 16 8.80 -0.77 -19.00
CA PRO A 16 9.27 -0.16 -20.24
C PRO A 16 9.28 1.37 -20.12
N ARG A 17 10.37 1.98 -20.55
CA ARG A 17 10.52 3.44 -20.64
C ARG A 17 9.47 3.98 -21.62
N VAL A 18 8.45 4.63 -21.11
CA VAL A 18 7.60 5.51 -21.93
C VAL A 18 8.38 6.81 -22.13
N GLN A 19 8.94 6.97 -23.30
CA GLN A 19 9.63 8.19 -23.70
C GLN A 19 8.59 9.20 -24.18
N LEU A 20 8.13 10.08 -23.29
CA LEU A 20 7.35 11.25 -23.70
C LEU A 20 8.31 12.26 -24.33
N ILE A 21 8.29 12.36 -25.65
CA ILE A 21 8.95 13.45 -26.37
C ILE A 21 8.01 14.66 -26.34
N VAL A 22 8.22 15.54 -25.38
CA VAL A 22 7.67 16.91 -25.43
C VAL A 22 8.83 17.83 -25.71
N GLY A 23 8.77 18.54 -26.82
CA GLY A 23 9.84 19.39 -27.33
C GLY A 23 10.27 20.49 -26.36
N GLY A 24 11.59 20.64 -26.21
CA GLY A 24 12.25 21.85 -25.73
C GLY A 24 12.40 21.99 -24.21
N HIS A 25 13.58 21.72 -23.76
CA HIS A 25 14.29 21.78 -22.49
C HIS A 25 14.41 20.40 -21.80
N VAL A 26 15.59 19.82 -21.94
CA VAL A 26 16.02 18.68 -21.14
C VAL A 26 16.37 19.19 -19.74
N GLY A 27 15.35 19.55 -18.96
CA GLY A 27 15.49 19.68 -17.53
C GLY A 27 15.71 18.27 -16.96
N HIS A 28 16.75 18.09 -16.17
CA HIS A 28 16.96 16.87 -15.39
C HIS A 28 15.74 16.67 -14.46
N MET A 29 14.72 15.98 -14.93
CA MET A 29 13.63 15.51 -14.06
C MET A 29 14.18 14.31 -13.28
N SER A 30 14.61 14.58 -12.04
CA SER A 30 15.19 13.57 -11.16
C SER A 30 14.13 12.60 -10.60
N LEU A 31 12.89 13.07 -10.43
CA LEU A 31 11.76 12.25 -10.00
C LEU A 31 11.09 11.59 -11.22
N GLN A 32 11.00 10.27 -11.22
CA GLN A 32 10.33 9.51 -12.29
C GLN A 32 8.87 9.21 -11.96
N ARG A 33 8.61 8.65 -10.76
CA ARG A 33 7.27 8.26 -10.28
C ARG A 33 7.30 8.00 -8.79
N MET A 34 6.13 7.98 -8.17
CA MET A 34 5.95 7.34 -6.88
C MET A 34 5.89 5.82 -7.12
N ASP A 35 6.73 5.05 -6.43
CA ASP A 35 6.86 3.62 -6.69
C ASP A 35 5.87 2.80 -5.85
N ASN A 36 5.86 3.01 -4.55
CA ASN A 36 4.91 2.41 -3.63
C ASN A 36 4.68 3.28 -2.39
N VAL A 37 3.71 2.87 -1.58
CA VAL A 37 3.49 3.34 -0.22
C VAL A 37 3.73 2.18 0.72
N GLY A 38 4.67 2.34 1.65
CA GLY A 38 4.99 1.33 2.66
C GLY A 38 4.07 1.44 3.88
N ILE A 39 3.54 0.30 4.32
CA ILE A 39 2.69 0.19 5.51
C ILE A 39 3.21 -0.95 6.37
N VAL A 40 3.55 -0.66 7.63
CA VAL A 40 3.96 -1.68 8.60
C VAL A 40 2.72 -2.28 9.26
N VAL A 41 2.65 -3.62 9.28
CA VAL A 41 1.52 -4.37 9.80
C VAL A 41 2.00 -5.54 10.66
N GLU A 42 1.19 -6.00 11.60
CA GLU A 42 1.48 -7.20 12.40
C GLU A 42 0.84 -8.46 11.80
N ASP A 43 -0.40 -8.36 11.31
CA ASP A 43 -1.10 -9.46 10.65
C ASP A 43 -1.07 -9.29 9.13
N LEU A 44 0.01 -9.74 8.50
CA LEU A 44 0.19 -9.64 7.06
C LEU A 44 -0.88 -10.42 6.27
N PRO A 45 -1.24 -11.68 6.63
CA PRO A 45 -2.30 -12.41 5.95
C PRO A 45 -3.67 -11.72 5.99
N ALA A 46 -4.09 -11.23 7.15
CA ALA A 46 -5.38 -10.52 7.27
C ALA A 46 -5.37 -9.21 6.49
N THR A 47 -4.26 -8.49 6.49
CA THR A 47 -4.12 -7.24 5.73
C THR A 47 -4.15 -7.48 4.22
N ILE A 48 -3.50 -8.54 3.72
CA ILE A 48 -3.58 -8.96 2.32
C ILE A 48 -5.04 -9.28 1.94
N ALA A 49 -5.75 -10.05 2.79
CA ALA A 49 -7.15 -10.41 2.54
C ALA A 49 -8.04 -9.17 2.45
N PHE A 50 -7.84 -8.19 3.34
CA PHE A 50 -8.55 -6.92 3.31
C PHE A 50 -8.32 -6.15 1.99
N PHE A 51 -7.07 -5.97 1.58
CA PHE A 51 -6.78 -5.23 0.35
C PHE A 51 -7.21 -5.97 -0.91
N ARG A 52 -7.21 -7.31 -0.90
CA ARG A 52 -7.82 -8.10 -1.98
C ARG A 52 -9.33 -7.87 -2.06
N GLU A 53 -10.03 -7.83 -0.93
CA GLU A 53 -11.47 -7.53 -0.89
C GLU A 53 -11.76 -6.11 -1.37
N LEU A 54 -10.86 -5.15 -1.10
CA LEU A 54 -10.96 -3.79 -1.63
C LEU A 54 -10.74 -3.74 -3.16
N GLY A 55 -10.08 -4.74 -3.74
CA GLY A 55 -9.85 -4.87 -5.17
C GLY A 55 -8.39 -4.81 -5.61
N LEU A 56 -7.43 -4.79 -4.67
CA LEU A 56 -6.02 -4.86 -5.02
C LEU A 56 -5.60 -6.31 -5.33
N GLU A 57 -4.63 -6.46 -6.20
CA GLU A 57 -4.03 -7.74 -6.54
C GLU A 57 -2.72 -7.94 -5.77
N LEU A 58 -2.51 -9.16 -5.24
CA LEU A 58 -1.21 -9.53 -4.69
C LEU A 58 -0.24 -9.80 -5.84
N GLU A 59 0.77 -8.94 -5.99
CA GLU A 59 1.79 -9.05 -7.03
C GLU A 59 2.90 -10.04 -6.63
N GLY A 60 3.24 -10.09 -5.34
CA GLY A 60 4.25 -11.00 -4.82
C GLY A 60 4.48 -10.87 -3.32
N GLN A 61 5.18 -11.85 -2.77
CA GLN A 61 5.63 -11.86 -1.37
C GLN A 61 7.09 -12.29 -1.31
N ALA A 62 7.83 -11.74 -0.35
CA ALA A 62 9.22 -12.10 -0.10
C ALA A 62 9.60 -11.86 1.36
N THR A 63 10.69 -12.51 1.80
CA THR A 63 11.38 -12.14 3.03
C THR A 63 12.60 -11.31 2.65
N VAL A 64 12.71 -10.13 3.24
CA VAL A 64 13.86 -9.24 3.09
C VAL A 64 14.71 -9.34 4.34
N GLU A 65 15.95 -9.76 4.18
CA GLU A 65 16.89 -9.96 5.27
C GLU A 65 18.34 -9.77 4.79
N GLY A 66 19.27 -9.76 5.74
CA GLY A 66 20.71 -9.62 5.48
C GLY A 66 21.22 -8.21 5.71
N ASP A 67 22.54 -8.10 5.74
CA ASP A 67 23.28 -6.88 6.10
C ASP A 67 22.91 -5.66 5.24
N TRP A 68 22.67 -5.86 3.96
CA TRP A 68 22.27 -4.78 3.04
C TRP A 68 20.94 -4.13 3.44
N ALA A 69 19.96 -4.94 3.88
CA ALA A 69 18.64 -4.44 4.29
C ALA A 69 18.74 -3.57 5.55
N GLY A 70 19.50 -4.03 6.54
CA GLY A 70 19.78 -3.25 7.75
C GLY A 70 20.50 -1.94 7.45
N ARG A 71 21.44 -1.92 6.50
CA ARG A 71 22.13 -0.68 6.10
C ARG A 71 21.23 0.32 5.40
N VAL A 72 20.27 -0.15 4.60
CA VAL A 72 19.28 0.73 3.93
C VAL A 72 18.37 1.43 4.94
N THR A 73 17.87 0.70 5.93
CA THR A 73 16.89 1.20 6.89
C THR A 73 17.51 1.81 8.16
N GLY A 74 18.79 1.55 8.40
CA GLY A 74 19.47 1.91 9.66
C GLY A 74 19.13 0.95 10.82
N LEU A 75 18.39 -0.12 10.58
CA LEU A 75 18.05 -1.16 11.54
C LEU A 75 19.00 -2.35 11.36
N GLY A 76 19.75 -2.71 12.39
CA GLY A 76 20.62 -3.91 12.35
C GLY A 76 19.78 -5.19 12.33
N ASP A 77 20.35 -6.29 11.80
CA ASP A 77 19.78 -7.64 11.83
C ASP A 77 18.31 -7.71 11.41
N GLN A 78 17.96 -6.94 10.38
CA GLN A 78 16.58 -6.84 9.90
C GLN A 78 16.14 -8.13 9.21
N ARG A 79 14.93 -8.58 9.57
CA ARG A 79 14.18 -9.59 8.86
C ARG A 79 12.72 -9.17 8.74
N VAL A 80 12.22 -9.01 7.51
CA VAL A 80 10.88 -8.46 7.23
C VAL A 80 10.21 -9.31 6.17
N GLU A 81 8.99 -9.74 6.42
CA GLU A 81 8.11 -10.28 5.39
C GLU A 81 7.42 -9.12 4.67
N ILE A 82 7.46 -9.11 3.36
CA ILE A 82 6.79 -8.10 2.54
C ILE A 82 5.77 -8.74 1.62
N ALA A 83 4.70 -7.99 1.35
CA ALA A 83 3.72 -8.30 0.31
C ALA A 83 3.49 -7.05 -0.53
N MET A 84 3.65 -7.18 -1.85
CA MET A 84 3.37 -6.11 -2.78
C MET A 84 1.96 -6.24 -3.32
N MET A 85 1.12 -5.25 -3.06
CA MET A 85 -0.26 -5.15 -3.54
C MET A 85 -0.32 -4.11 -4.66
N ARG A 86 -0.99 -4.42 -5.77
CA ARG A 86 -1.11 -3.56 -6.94
C ARG A 86 -2.57 -3.16 -7.17
N THR A 87 -2.81 -1.90 -7.55
CA THR A 87 -4.13 -1.46 -8.02
C THR A 87 -4.49 -2.10 -9.36
N PRO A 88 -5.79 -2.31 -9.68
CA PRO A 88 -6.22 -2.97 -10.93
C PRO A 88 -5.71 -2.27 -12.20
N ASP A 89 -5.55 -0.94 -12.17
CA ASP A 89 -4.99 -0.16 -13.28
C ASP A 89 -3.46 -0.32 -13.42
N GLY A 90 -2.81 -0.98 -12.46
CA GLY A 90 -1.37 -1.23 -12.47
C GLY A 90 -0.48 -0.03 -12.13
N HIS A 91 -1.07 1.13 -11.82
CA HIS A 91 -0.31 2.38 -11.64
C HIS A 91 0.19 2.60 -10.22
N SER A 92 -0.45 2.02 -9.22
CA SER A 92 -0.09 2.23 -7.80
C SER A 92 0.15 0.92 -7.06
N ARG A 93 1.00 0.99 -6.04
CA ARG A 93 1.35 -0.16 -5.19
C ARG A 93 1.34 0.22 -3.72
N LEU A 94 0.98 -0.76 -2.89
CA LEU A 94 1.26 -0.77 -1.46
C LEU A 94 2.29 -1.86 -1.18
N GLU A 95 3.29 -1.54 -0.35
CA GLU A 95 4.18 -2.52 0.25
C GLU A 95 3.74 -2.75 1.69
N LEU A 96 3.21 -3.93 1.97
CA LEU A 96 2.84 -4.36 3.32
C LEU A 96 4.05 -5.04 3.94
N SER A 97 4.52 -4.55 5.09
CA SER A 97 5.75 -5.01 5.72
C SER A 97 5.49 -5.50 7.15
N ARG A 98 5.76 -6.78 7.41
CA ARG A 98 5.72 -7.37 8.75
C ARG A 98 7.12 -7.58 9.26
N PHE A 99 7.52 -6.80 10.26
CA PHE A 99 8.81 -6.95 10.91
C PHE A 99 8.84 -8.16 11.82
N LEU A 100 9.77 -9.08 11.56
CA LEU A 100 10.08 -10.22 12.42
C LEU A 100 11.23 -9.86 13.38
N THR A 101 12.18 -9.04 12.90
CA THR A 101 13.31 -8.49 13.63
C THR A 101 13.74 -7.17 12.98
N PRO A 102 13.99 -6.09 13.73
CA PRO A 102 13.62 -5.89 15.13
C PRO A 102 12.09 -5.79 15.30
N PRO A 103 11.56 -5.89 16.53
CA PRO A 103 10.11 -5.74 16.76
C PRO A 103 9.65 -4.32 16.44
N VAL A 104 8.36 -4.18 16.09
CA VAL A 104 7.72 -2.87 15.89
C VAL A 104 7.77 -2.05 17.19
N VAL A 105 7.94 -0.73 17.06
CA VAL A 105 8.23 0.15 18.22
C VAL A 105 7.15 1.18 18.52
N ALA A 106 6.18 1.38 17.62
CA ALA A 106 5.14 2.39 17.78
C ALA A 106 3.79 1.84 17.32
N ASP A 107 2.72 2.34 17.93
CA ASP A 107 1.35 1.96 17.62
C ASP A 107 0.52 3.22 17.29
N HIS A 108 0.06 3.30 16.04
CA HIS A 108 -0.77 4.41 15.54
C HIS A 108 -2.22 4.01 15.27
N ARG A 109 -2.66 2.82 15.72
CA ARG A 109 -3.99 2.26 15.44
C ARG A 109 -5.14 3.19 15.77
N ASN A 110 -4.99 3.99 16.83
CA ASN A 110 -6.02 4.90 17.31
C ASN A 110 -5.69 6.38 17.08
N ALA A 111 -4.68 6.67 16.26
CA ALA A 111 -4.33 8.05 15.96
C ALA A 111 -5.52 8.78 15.31
N PRO A 112 -5.86 10.00 15.77
CA PRO A 112 -6.94 10.76 15.15
C PRO A 112 -6.58 11.15 13.70
N VAL A 113 -7.59 11.41 12.88
CA VAL A 113 -7.41 11.69 11.45
C VAL A 113 -6.57 12.94 11.15
N ASN A 114 -6.40 13.81 12.15
CA ASN A 114 -5.59 15.02 12.08
C ASN A 114 -4.26 14.93 12.84
N ALA A 115 -3.83 13.74 13.23
CA ALA A 115 -2.50 13.57 13.81
C ALA A 115 -1.42 13.92 12.78
N LEU A 116 -0.32 14.50 13.25
CA LEU A 116 0.81 14.82 12.38
C LEU A 116 1.44 13.54 11.83
N GLY A 117 1.80 13.60 10.56
CA GLY A 117 2.49 12.52 9.88
C GLY A 117 1.66 11.91 8.76
N TYR A 118 2.14 10.78 8.25
CA TYR A 118 1.53 10.06 7.15
C TYR A 118 0.52 9.04 7.69
N LEU A 119 -0.78 9.25 7.44
CA LEU A 119 -1.83 8.46 8.08
C LEU A 119 -2.82 7.78 7.13
N ARG A 120 -2.92 8.22 5.88
CA ARG A 120 -4.06 7.84 5.04
C ARG A 120 -3.66 7.49 3.62
N VAL A 121 -4.28 6.43 3.09
CA VAL A 121 -4.34 6.13 1.65
C VAL A 121 -5.79 6.25 1.20
N MET A 122 -6.05 6.89 0.06
CA MET A 122 -7.39 7.04 -0.51
C MET A 122 -7.48 6.24 -1.81
N PHE A 123 -8.61 5.53 -1.97
CA PHE A 123 -8.94 4.78 -3.17
C PHE A 123 -10.23 5.30 -3.80
N ALA A 124 -10.24 5.39 -5.13
CA ALA A 124 -11.46 5.55 -5.89
C ALA A 124 -12.16 4.19 -5.99
N VAL A 125 -13.47 4.17 -5.78
CA VAL A 125 -14.32 2.97 -5.87
C VAL A 125 -15.56 3.27 -6.69
N ASP A 126 -16.14 2.24 -7.30
CA ASP A 126 -17.33 2.38 -8.13
C ASP A 126 -18.61 2.53 -7.29
N ASP A 127 -18.66 1.90 -6.10
CA ASP A 127 -19.82 1.90 -5.20
C ASP A 127 -19.31 1.83 -3.74
N ILE A 128 -19.52 2.90 -2.99
CA ILE A 128 -19.11 2.99 -1.58
C ILE A 128 -19.91 2.03 -0.70
N ASP A 129 -21.22 1.88 -0.92
CA ASP A 129 -22.07 1.08 -0.05
C ASP A 129 -21.76 -0.41 -0.20
N ASP A 130 -21.58 -0.90 -1.43
CA ASP A 130 -21.15 -2.28 -1.69
C ASP A 130 -19.75 -2.52 -1.12
N THR A 131 -18.81 -1.60 -1.39
CA THR A 131 -17.44 -1.70 -0.87
C THR A 131 -17.42 -1.77 0.66
N LEU A 132 -18.16 -0.90 1.34
CA LEU A 132 -18.28 -0.93 2.80
C LEU A 132 -18.89 -2.24 3.30
N ALA A 133 -19.94 -2.75 2.64
CA ALA A 133 -20.59 -4.01 3.03
C ALA A 133 -19.61 -5.19 2.95
N ARG A 134 -18.74 -5.22 1.94
CA ARG A 134 -17.69 -6.24 1.79
C ARG A 134 -16.59 -6.07 2.83
N LEU A 135 -16.04 -4.87 2.97
CA LEU A 135 -14.93 -4.59 3.87
C LEU A 135 -15.29 -4.74 5.37
N ARG A 136 -16.55 -4.55 5.75
CA ARG A 136 -17.03 -4.83 7.13
C ARG A 136 -16.80 -6.28 7.54
N LYS A 137 -16.86 -7.24 6.61
CA LYS A 137 -16.53 -8.65 6.88
C LYS A 137 -15.07 -8.86 7.25
N HIS A 138 -14.21 -7.91 6.88
CA HIS A 138 -12.78 -7.86 7.21
C HIS A 138 -12.49 -6.86 8.35
N GLY A 139 -13.50 -6.50 9.15
CA GLY A 139 -13.32 -5.66 10.32
C GLY A 139 -13.29 -4.15 10.07
N ALA A 140 -13.59 -3.68 8.86
CA ALA A 140 -13.62 -2.24 8.57
C ALA A 140 -14.71 -1.52 9.38
N GLN A 141 -14.37 -0.34 9.90
CA GLN A 141 -15.26 0.51 10.69
C GLN A 141 -15.25 1.94 10.13
N LEU A 142 -16.43 2.54 9.96
CA LEU A 142 -16.53 3.96 9.60
C LEU A 142 -15.94 4.83 10.72
N VAL A 143 -15.18 5.84 10.33
CA VAL A 143 -14.64 6.86 11.25
C VAL A 143 -15.67 7.95 11.50
N GLY A 144 -16.39 8.34 10.47
CA GLY A 144 -17.49 9.30 10.51
C GLY A 144 -18.68 8.76 9.74
N GLU A 145 -19.13 9.51 8.75
CA GLU A 145 -20.26 9.17 7.89
C GLU A 145 -19.84 9.04 6.44
N VAL A 146 -20.67 8.39 5.61
CA VAL A 146 -20.60 8.52 4.15
C VAL A 146 -21.30 9.83 3.81
N VAL A 147 -20.55 10.77 3.24
CA VAL A 147 -21.06 12.10 2.92
C VAL A 147 -21.02 12.32 1.41
N GLN A 148 -22.12 12.81 0.87
CA GLN A 148 -22.18 13.32 -0.50
C GLN A 148 -21.74 14.77 -0.50
N ASN A 149 -20.77 15.10 -1.34
CA ASN A 149 -20.31 16.46 -1.56
C ASN A 149 -20.76 16.94 -2.94
N GLU A 150 -21.72 17.85 -2.95
CA GLU A 150 -22.42 18.27 -4.16
C GLU A 150 -22.99 17.05 -4.93
N ASP A 151 -23.13 17.16 -6.25
CA ASP A 151 -23.55 16.03 -7.11
C ASP A 151 -22.32 15.36 -7.79
N VAL A 152 -21.16 15.40 -7.15
CA VAL A 152 -19.90 14.99 -7.76
C VAL A 152 -19.31 13.77 -7.08
N TYR A 153 -19.24 13.77 -5.74
CA TYR A 153 -18.57 12.70 -5.00
C TYR A 153 -19.35 12.26 -3.77
N ARG A 154 -19.25 10.97 -3.47
CA ARG A 154 -19.50 10.41 -2.13
C ARG A 154 -18.16 10.02 -1.51
N LEU A 155 -17.98 10.30 -0.24
CA LEU A 155 -16.71 10.16 0.45
C LEU A 155 -16.92 9.57 1.85
N CYS A 156 -16.00 8.72 2.28
CA CYS A 156 -15.92 8.31 3.67
C CYS A 156 -14.50 7.94 4.08
N TYR A 157 -14.27 7.86 5.40
CA TYR A 157 -13.07 7.24 5.97
C TYR A 157 -13.45 6.02 6.77
N ILE A 158 -12.59 5.00 6.68
CA ILE A 158 -12.70 3.77 7.45
C ILE A 158 -11.40 3.47 8.17
N ARG A 159 -11.50 2.72 9.27
CA ARG A 159 -10.39 1.99 9.86
C ARG A 159 -10.42 0.57 9.31
N GLY A 160 -9.34 0.18 8.67
CA GLY A 160 -9.08 -1.17 8.20
C GLY A 160 -8.32 -2.01 9.23
N PRO A 161 -7.65 -3.10 8.80
CA PRO A 161 -6.81 -3.90 9.66
C PRO A 161 -5.82 -3.04 10.43
N GLU A 162 -5.64 -3.37 11.72
CA GLU A 162 -4.70 -2.68 12.60
C GLU A 162 -4.90 -1.15 12.67
N GLY A 163 -6.13 -0.69 12.43
CA GLY A 163 -6.48 0.72 12.49
C GLY A 163 -6.02 1.57 11.31
N LEU A 164 -5.56 0.96 10.22
CA LEU A 164 -5.17 1.69 9.01
C LEU A 164 -6.27 2.64 8.54
N LEU A 165 -5.93 3.92 8.40
CA LEU A 165 -6.89 4.91 7.92
C LEU A 165 -6.93 4.91 6.39
N ILE A 166 -8.10 4.60 5.85
CA ILE A 166 -8.36 4.44 4.42
C ILE A 166 -9.52 5.37 4.04
N GLY A 167 -9.30 6.17 3.01
CA GLY A 167 -10.35 6.96 2.38
C GLY A 167 -10.95 6.21 1.19
N LEU A 168 -12.26 6.30 1.03
CA LEU A 168 -12.98 5.82 -0.14
C LEU A 168 -13.67 6.99 -0.82
N ALA A 169 -13.59 7.07 -2.14
CA ALA A 169 -14.22 8.09 -2.96
C ALA A 169 -14.95 7.42 -4.13
N GLU A 170 -16.26 7.71 -4.26
CA GLU A 170 -17.09 7.33 -5.39
C GLU A 170 -17.45 8.58 -6.18
N GLN A 171 -17.18 8.57 -7.47
CA GLN A 171 -17.59 9.64 -8.36
C GLN A 171 -19.02 9.35 -8.85
N ILE A 172 -19.95 10.30 -8.67
CA ILE A 172 -21.37 10.14 -9.00
C ILE A 172 -21.86 11.06 -10.11
N GLY A 173 -21.06 12.03 -10.56
CA GLY A 173 -21.41 13.00 -11.60
C GLY A 173 -20.34 13.16 -12.67
#